data_29acd877e3844160ee136c1de884b2b7
#
_entry.id   29acd877e3844160ee136c1de884b2b7
#
_cell.length_a   1.000
_cell.length_b   1.000
_cell.length_c   1.000
_cell.angle_alpha   90.00
_cell.angle_beta   90.00
_cell.angle_gamma   90.00
#
_symmetry.space_group_name_H-M   'P 1'
#
loop_
_entity.id
_entity.type
_entity.pdbx_description
1 polymer ?
#
loop_
_entity_poly.entity_id
_entity_poly.type
_entity_poly.pdbx_seq_one_letter_code
_entity_poly.pdbx_strand_id
1 'polypeptide(L)'
;RDHPDYLIACVGGGSNAIGTFYHYLDDPRVQLIEAEAGGMGTDTDENAATMTLGKESILHGSKTLVLLDKNGDTAEPYSISAGLDYPGVGPAHANLYTSGRSDVLAINDDQALEAAYELTRTEGIIPALESAHALAVLPRYSFRKDSVVVVTVSGRGDKDMETYLKHFKGCPDNR
;
A
#
# COMPACT_ATOMS: atom_id res chain seq x y z
N ARG A 1 24.98 8.55 0.21
CA ARG A 1 24.84 7.09 0.32
C ARG A 1 24.31 6.56 -1.00
N ASP A 2 24.92 5.52 -1.51
CA ASP A 2 24.64 5.00 -2.86
C ASP A 2 23.69 3.79 -2.83
N HIS A 3 23.06 3.50 -1.67
CA HIS A 3 22.25 2.30 -1.47
C HIS A 3 21.11 2.56 -0.49
N PRO A 4 19.84 2.17 -0.81
CA PRO A 4 18.73 2.26 0.13
C PRO A 4 18.86 1.20 1.23
N ASP A 5 18.34 1.51 2.42
CA ASP A 5 18.16 0.55 3.49
C ASP A 5 16.74 -0.03 3.47
N TYR A 6 15.76 0.80 3.05
CA TYR A 6 14.34 0.43 2.97
C TYR A 6 13.74 0.90 1.66
N LEU A 7 12.92 0.06 1.05
CA LEU A 7 12.08 0.40 -0.10
C LEU A 7 10.62 0.20 0.27
N ILE A 8 9.79 1.20 0.03
CA ILE A 8 8.36 1.18 0.35
C ILE A 8 7.56 1.44 -0.92
N ALA A 9 6.57 0.60 -1.20
CA ALA A 9 5.63 0.79 -2.29
C ALA A 9 4.23 0.31 -1.91
N CYS A 10 3.18 0.92 -2.48
CA CYS A 10 1.82 0.40 -2.35
C CYS A 10 1.61 -0.81 -3.25
N VAL A 11 0.75 -1.73 -2.80
CA VAL A 11 0.47 -2.98 -3.49
C VAL A 11 -1.03 -3.23 -3.58
N GLY A 12 -1.54 -3.25 -4.83
CA GLY A 12 -2.79 -3.87 -5.21
C GLY A 12 -2.42 -5.12 -6.04
N GLY A 13 -2.48 -5.06 -7.38
CA GLY A 13 -1.91 -6.10 -8.24
C GLY A 13 -0.38 -6.23 -8.14
N GLY A 14 0.33 -5.12 -7.82
CA GLY A 14 1.74 -5.12 -7.44
C GLY A 14 2.73 -4.67 -8.50
N SER A 15 2.29 -4.17 -9.67
CA SER A 15 3.23 -3.84 -10.77
C SER A 15 4.18 -2.69 -10.43
N ASN A 16 3.73 -1.64 -9.71
CA ASN A 16 4.63 -0.57 -9.27
C ASN A 16 5.62 -1.06 -8.22
N ALA A 17 5.16 -1.89 -7.28
CA ALA A 17 5.98 -2.40 -6.19
C ALA A 17 7.07 -3.35 -6.70
N ILE A 18 6.73 -4.31 -7.58
CA ILE A 18 7.76 -5.18 -8.16
C ILE A 18 8.79 -4.38 -8.98
N GLY A 19 8.34 -3.33 -9.69
CA GLY A 19 9.23 -2.42 -10.40
C GLY A 19 10.20 -1.69 -9.47
N THR A 20 9.71 -1.25 -8.30
CA THR A 20 10.53 -0.62 -7.26
C THR A 20 11.54 -1.60 -6.67
N PHE A 21 11.14 -2.84 -6.42
CA PHE A 21 11.93 -3.83 -5.69
C PHE A 21 12.88 -4.64 -6.58
N TYR A 22 12.67 -4.66 -7.88
CA TYR A 22 13.28 -5.61 -8.81
C TYR A 22 14.80 -5.77 -8.65
N HIS A 23 15.52 -4.67 -8.53
CA HIS A 23 16.98 -4.70 -8.41
C HIS A 23 17.49 -5.10 -7.02
N TYR A 24 16.59 -5.24 -6.04
CA TYR A 24 16.91 -5.51 -4.64
C TYR A 24 16.27 -6.79 -4.10
N LEU A 25 15.62 -7.58 -4.97
CA LEU A 25 14.92 -8.80 -4.56
C LEU A 25 15.87 -9.78 -3.83
N ASP A 26 17.08 -9.91 -4.33
CA ASP A 26 18.11 -10.82 -3.80
C ASP A 26 19.10 -10.12 -2.85
N ASP A 27 18.91 -8.83 -2.55
CA ASP A 27 19.80 -8.11 -1.63
C ASP A 27 19.21 -8.06 -0.20
N PRO A 28 19.71 -8.92 0.73
CA PRO A 28 19.14 -9.00 2.08
C PRO A 28 19.46 -7.76 2.95
N ARG A 29 20.30 -6.83 2.48
CA ARG A 29 20.59 -5.57 3.18
C ARG A 29 19.47 -4.57 3.03
N VAL A 30 18.62 -4.71 1.99
CA VAL A 30 17.49 -3.82 1.70
C VAL A 30 16.21 -4.46 2.20
N GLN A 31 15.54 -3.81 3.14
CA GLN A 31 14.20 -4.22 3.59
C GLN A 31 13.14 -3.76 2.60
N LEU A 32 12.32 -4.68 2.13
CA LEU A 32 11.17 -4.40 1.26
C LEU A 32 9.92 -4.28 2.12
N ILE A 33 9.12 -3.23 1.92
CA ILE A 33 7.89 -2.97 2.67
C ILE A 33 6.75 -2.70 1.68
N GLU A 34 5.71 -3.49 1.80
CA GLU A 34 4.53 -3.47 0.95
C GLU A 34 3.34 -2.89 1.72
N ALA A 35 2.75 -1.81 1.21
CA ALA A 35 1.57 -1.19 1.79
C ALA A 35 0.33 -1.62 1.01
N GLU A 36 -0.51 -2.45 1.60
CA GLU A 36 -1.80 -2.84 1.02
C GLU A 36 -2.96 -2.04 1.61
N ALA A 37 -4.11 -2.04 0.92
CA ALA A 37 -5.27 -1.28 1.35
C ALA A 37 -6.06 -2.01 2.42
N GLY A 38 -6.02 -1.49 3.64
CA GLY A 38 -6.82 -1.95 4.77
C GLY A 38 -8.27 -1.43 4.77
N GLY A 39 -8.65 -0.57 3.81
CA GLY A 39 -10.01 -0.05 3.67
C GLY A 39 -10.55 0.57 4.95
N MET A 40 -11.73 0.13 5.37
CA MET A 40 -12.35 0.54 6.64
C MET A 40 -11.75 -0.16 7.87
N GLY A 41 -10.84 -1.13 7.65
CA GLY A 41 -10.17 -1.90 8.70
C GLY A 41 -10.11 -3.38 8.34
N THR A 42 -9.03 -4.05 8.74
CA THR A 42 -8.82 -5.49 8.47
C THR A 42 -9.73 -6.40 9.30
N ASP A 43 -10.46 -5.86 10.26
CA ASP A 43 -11.49 -6.51 11.07
C ASP A 43 -12.91 -6.38 10.45
N THR A 44 -13.02 -5.73 9.29
CA THR A 44 -14.27 -5.57 8.53
C THR A 44 -14.20 -6.34 7.21
N ASP A 45 -15.36 -6.51 6.55
CA ASP A 45 -15.43 -7.06 5.19
C ASP A 45 -15.06 -6.00 4.11
N GLU A 46 -14.91 -4.74 4.49
CA GLU A 46 -14.61 -3.61 3.59
C GLU A 46 -13.09 -3.31 3.59
N ASN A 47 -12.32 -4.18 2.96
CA ASN A 47 -10.87 -4.02 2.80
C ASN A 47 -10.37 -4.72 1.52
N ALA A 48 -9.12 -4.46 1.15
CA ALA A 48 -8.38 -5.13 0.08
C ALA A 48 -7.02 -5.66 0.58
N ALA A 49 -6.96 -6.07 1.85
CA ALA A 49 -5.75 -6.54 2.53
C ALA A 49 -5.43 -8.00 2.15
N THR A 50 -5.13 -8.22 0.89
CA THR A 50 -4.99 -9.57 0.29
C THR A 50 -3.82 -10.37 0.86
N MET A 51 -2.69 -9.74 1.17
CA MET A 51 -1.54 -10.46 1.74
C MET A 51 -1.77 -10.78 3.22
N THR A 52 -2.42 -9.88 3.96
CA THR A 52 -2.71 -10.06 5.39
C THR A 52 -3.82 -11.08 5.64
N LEU A 53 -4.91 -11.06 4.85
CA LEU A 53 -6.13 -11.83 5.12
C LEU A 53 -6.42 -12.92 4.08
N GLY A 54 -5.81 -12.83 2.91
CA GLY A 54 -6.07 -13.74 1.80
C GLY A 54 -5.55 -15.15 2.05
N LYS A 55 -6.03 -16.05 1.21
CA LYS A 55 -5.63 -17.48 1.20
C LYS A 55 -5.08 -17.84 -0.17
N GLU A 56 -4.25 -18.88 -0.21
CA GLU A 56 -3.81 -19.44 -1.48
C GLU A 56 -5.01 -19.88 -2.32
N SER A 57 -5.12 -19.32 -3.52
CA SER A 57 -6.15 -19.67 -4.50
C SER A 57 -5.66 -19.39 -5.92
N ILE A 58 -6.52 -19.60 -6.89
CA ILE A 58 -6.23 -19.31 -8.31
C ILE A 58 -7.07 -18.10 -8.72
N LEU A 59 -6.38 -17.05 -9.16
CA LEU A 59 -7.02 -15.86 -9.70
C LEU A 59 -6.39 -15.55 -11.07
N HIS A 60 -7.22 -15.35 -12.10
CA HIS A 60 -6.77 -15.10 -13.47
C HIS A 60 -5.73 -16.11 -13.99
N GLY A 61 -5.88 -17.38 -13.60
CA GLY A 61 -4.98 -18.47 -14.03
C GLY A 61 -3.66 -18.55 -13.27
N SER A 62 -3.44 -17.71 -12.26
CA SER A 62 -2.23 -17.72 -11.42
C SER A 62 -2.54 -18.17 -10.01
N LYS A 63 -1.70 -19.04 -9.45
CA LYS A 63 -1.73 -19.37 -8.03
C LYS A 63 -1.13 -18.22 -7.22
N THR A 64 -1.92 -17.65 -6.30
CA THR A 64 -1.51 -16.50 -5.50
C THR A 64 -2.33 -16.42 -4.20
N LEU A 65 -2.17 -15.32 -3.43
CA LEU A 65 -3.06 -14.98 -2.32
C LEU A 65 -4.28 -14.22 -2.87
N VAL A 66 -5.46 -14.60 -2.40
CA VAL A 66 -6.75 -14.04 -2.83
C VAL A 66 -7.65 -13.85 -1.62
N LEU A 67 -8.34 -12.70 -1.56
CA LEU A 67 -9.42 -12.51 -0.60
C LEU A 67 -10.60 -13.41 -0.97
N LEU A 68 -11.03 -14.23 -0.03
CA LEU A 68 -12.15 -15.15 -0.22
C LEU A 68 -13.29 -14.82 0.76
N ASP A 69 -14.51 -14.93 0.26
CA ASP A 69 -15.73 -14.83 1.07
C ASP A 69 -16.00 -16.10 1.90
N LYS A 70 -17.12 -16.13 2.60
CA LYS A 70 -17.55 -17.28 3.45
C LYS A 70 -17.80 -18.56 2.67
N ASN A 71 -18.07 -18.45 1.38
CA ASN A 71 -18.35 -19.59 0.49
C ASN A 71 -17.06 -20.13 -0.16
N GLY A 72 -15.96 -19.40 -0.05
CA GLY A 72 -14.69 -19.69 -0.72
C GLY A 72 -14.59 -19.09 -2.12
N ASP A 73 -15.54 -18.22 -2.50
CA ASP A 73 -15.47 -17.45 -3.73
C ASP A 73 -14.61 -16.20 -3.53
N THR A 74 -14.13 -15.60 -4.62
CA THR A 74 -13.38 -14.34 -4.55
C THR A 74 -14.25 -13.24 -3.93
N ALA A 75 -13.81 -12.66 -2.83
CA ALA A 75 -14.51 -11.59 -2.16
C ALA A 75 -14.49 -10.29 -2.99
N GLU A 76 -15.49 -9.45 -2.81
CA GLU A 76 -15.48 -8.09 -3.35
C GLU A 76 -14.54 -7.23 -2.49
N PRO A 77 -13.45 -6.69 -3.04
CA PRO A 77 -12.52 -5.86 -2.30
C PRO A 77 -13.11 -4.47 -2.07
N TYR A 78 -12.54 -3.74 -1.12
CA TYR A 78 -12.85 -2.33 -0.92
C TYR A 78 -11.60 -1.52 -0.60
N SER A 79 -11.46 -0.39 -1.25
CA SER A 79 -10.47 0.64 -0.94
C SER A 79 -10.96 2.00 -1.44
N ILE A 80 -10.67 3.07 -0.69
CA ILE A 80 -10.83 4.45 -1.16
C ILE A 80 -9.99 4.73 -2.42
N SER A 81 -8.96 3.93 -2.63
CA SER A 81 -8.04 3.99 -3.76
C SER A 81 -8.42 2.96 -4.81
N ALA A 82 -8.94 3.42 -5.96
CA ALA A 82 -9.37 2.55 -7.04
C ALA A 82 -8.26 1.62 -7.57
N GLY A 83 -7.00 2.05 -7.53
CA GLY A 83 -5.86 1.26 -7.99
C GLY A 83 -5.41 0.16 -7.03
N LEU A 84 -5.89 0.18 -5.77
CA LEU A 84 -5.66 -0.86 -4.76
C LEU A 84 -6.91 -1.70 -4.48
N ASP A 85 -8.03 -1.37 -5.09
CA ASP A 85 -9.29 -2.09 -4.98
C ASP A 85 -9.25 -3.38 -5.83
N TYR A 86 -8.54 -4.40 -5.32
CA TYR A 86 -8.27 -5.64 -6.03
C TYR A 86 -8.18 -6.83 -5.04
N PRO A 87 -8.90 -7.94 -5.30
CA PRO A 87 -9.03 -9.05 -4.36
C PRO A 87 -7.85 -10.03 -4.36
N GLY A 88 -6.81 -9.75 -5.09
CA GLY A 88 -5.64 -10.61 -5.23
C GLY A 88 -4.33 -9.82 -5.28
N VAL A 89 -3.23 -10.54 -5.34
CA VAL A 89 -1.90 -9.94 -5.50
C VAL A 89 -1.08 -10.71 -6.52
N GLY A 90 -0.12 -10.06 -7.15
CA GLY A 90 0.80 -10.76 -8.06
C GLY A 90 1.55 -11.91 -7.38
N PRO A 91 1.75 -13.07 -8.04
CA PRO A 91 2.43 -14.22 -7.43
C PRO A 91 3.83 -13.93 -6.86
N ALA A 92 4.53 -12.96 -7.45
CA ALA A 92 5.83 -12.52 -6.94
C ALA A 92 5.72 -11.93 -5.52
N HIS A 93 4.73 -11.07 -5.28
CA HIS A 93 4.47 -10.46 -3.97
C HIS A 93 4.00 -11.50 -2.95
N ALA A 94 3.08 -12.40 -3.35
CA ALA A 94 2.69 -13.52 -2.51
C ALA A 94 3.92 -14.34 -2.05
N ASN A 95 4.87 -14.59 -2.95
CA ASN A 95 6.11 -15.28 -2.62
C ASN A 95 7.03 -14.43 -1.72
N LEU A 96 7.20 -13.14 -1.97
CA LEU A 96 8.02 -12.26 -1.13
C LEU A 96 7.49 -12.24 0.31
N TYR A 97 6.18 -12.13 0.48
CA TYR A 97 5.53 -12.14 1.78
C TYR A 97 5.66 -13.50 2.48
N THR A 98 5.26 -14.58 1.82
CA THR A 98 5.26 -15.93 2.43
C THR A 98 6.66 -16.46 2.74
N SER A 99 7.67 -16.01 2.00
CA SER A 99 9.08 -16.33 2.29
C SER A 99 9.71 -15.44 3.37
N GLY A 100 9.00 -14.41 3.84
CA GLY A 100 9.53 -13.45 4.80
C GLY A 100 10.55 -12.47 4.18
N ARG A 101 10.56 -12.31 2.86
CA ARG A 101 11.46 -11.37 2.17
C ARG A 101 10.95 -9.93 2.22
N SER A 102 9.63 -9.73 2.30
CA SER A 102 9.02 -8.42 2.48
C SER A 102 8.15 -8.39 3.74
N ASP A 103 8.08 -7.21 4.36
CA ASP A 103 7.08 -6.88 5.37
C ASP A 103 5.84 -6.31 4.70
N VAL A 104 4.67 -6.60 5.26
CA VAL A 104 3.39 -6.08 4.76
C VAL A 104 2.68 -5.29 5.85
N LEU A 105 2.16 -4.11 5.48
CA LEU A 105 1.31 -3.30 6.35
C LEU A 105 -0.02 -3.02 5.64
N ALA A 106 -1.12 -3.40 6.28
CA ALA A 106 -2.44 -2.97 5.87
C ALA A 106 -2.69 -1.55 6.38
N ILE A 107 -2.90 -0.62 5.46
CA ILE A 107 -3.12 0.80 5.71
C ILE A 107 -4.60 1.10 5.46
N ASN A 108 -5.32 1.61 6.45
CA ASN A 108 -6.71 1.99 6.27
C ASN A 108 -6.87 3.35 5.58
N ASP A 109 -8.10 3.64 5.14
CA ASP A 109 -8.42 4.83 4.36
C ASP A 109 -8.06 6.14 5.08
N ASP A 110 -8.36 6.25 6.37
CA ASP A 110 -8.04 7.44 7.17
C ASP A 110 -6.52 7.66 7.26
N GLN A 111 -5.75 6.59 7.44
CA GLN A 111 -4.30 6.64 7.50
C GLN A 111 -3.67 7.08 6.18
N ALA A 112 -4.23 6.61 5.06
CA ALA A 112 -3.79 7.02 3.73
C ALA A 112 -4.10 8.51 3.49
N LEU A 113 -5.31 8.98 3.84
CA LEU A 113 -5.70 10.38 3.72
C LEU A 113 -4.84 11.30 4.58
N GLU A 114 -4.56 10.92 5.83
CA GLU A 114 -3.66 11.66 6.73
C GLU A 114 -2.26 11.82 6.11
N ALA A 115 -1.70 10.73 5.58
CA ALA A 115 -0.39 10.76 4.95
C ALA A 115 -0.35 11.62 3.67
N ALA A 116 -1.43 11.57 2.86
CA ALA A 116 -1.56 12.45 1.70
C ALA A 116 -1.63 13.93 2.08
N TYR A 117 -2.39 14.26 3.13
CA TYR A 117 -2.47 15.61 3.66
C TYR A 117 -1.10 16.10 4.15
N GLU A 118 -0.39 15.27 4.91
CA GLU A 118 0.91 15.62 5.45
C GLU A 118 1.95 15.90 4.34
N LEU A 119 2.03 15.03 3.32
CA LEU A 119 2.91 15.28 2.17
C LEU A 119 2.54 16.57 1.44
N THR A 120 1.24 16.80 1.23
CA THR A 120 0.77 18.00 0.55
C THR A 120 1.13 19.27 1.32
N ARG A 121 0.97 19.24 2.65
CA ARG A 121 1.22 20.38 3.52
C ARG A 121 2.72 20.69 3.65
N THR A 122 3.56 19.65 3.73
CA THR A 122 5.01 19.82 3.98
C THR A 122 5.82 20.02 2.71
N GLU A 123 5.47 19.31 1.62
CA GLU A 123 6.26 19.28 0.39
C GLU A 123 5.54 19.91 -0.82
N GLY A 124 4.25 20.26 -0.69
CA GLY A 124 3.47 20.82 -1.80
C GLY A 124 3.14 19.78 -2.88
N ILE A 125 3.22 18.49 -2.57
CA ILE A 125 2.95 17.40 -3.50
C ILE A 125 1.63 16.74 -3.13
N ILE A 126 0.68 16.71 -4.07
CA ILE A 126 -0.58 15.99 -3.91
C ILE A 126 -0.38 14.58 -4.49
N PRO A 127 -0.22 13.54 -3.66
CA PRO A 127 -0.02 12.16 -4.15
C PRO A 127 -1.34 11.57 -4.63
N ALA A 128 -1.28 10.54 -5.48
CA ALA A 128 -2.42 9.65 -5.68
C ALA A 128 -2.77 8.91 -4.37
N LEU A 129 -4.03 8.54 -4.17
CA LEU A 129 -4.47 7.78 -3.00
C LEU A 129 -3.71 6.45 -2.85
N GLU A 130 -3.37 5.82 -3.96
CA GLU A 130 -2.50 4.64 -3.99
C GLU A 130 -1.15 4.92 -3.30
N SER A 131 -0.48 5.99 -3.73
CA SER A 131 0.83 6.38 -3.19
C SER A 131 0.75 6.81 -1.72
N ALA A 132 -0.39 7.35 -1.29
CA ALA A 132 -0.64 7.74 0.08
C ALA A 132 -0.57 6.55 1.05
N HIS A 133 -0.99 5.34 0.62
CA HIS A 133 -0.82 4.11 1.40
C HIS A 133 0.67 3.82 1.67
N ALA A 134 1.53 3.97 0.67
CA ALA A 134 2.97 3.79 0.88
C ALA A 134 3.56 4.83 1.85
N LEU A 135 3.14 6.09 1.75
CA LEU A 135 3.56 7.16 2.66
C LEU A 135 3.10 6.93 4.10
N ALA A 136 1.90 6.37 4.28
CA ALA A 136 1.34 6.06 5.60
C ALA A 136 2.13 5.02 6.39
N VAL A 137 3.03 4.29 5.77
CA VAL A 137 3.98 3.39 6.43
C VAL A 137 4.98 4.17 7.30
N LEU A 138 5.39 5.38 6.88
CA LEU A 138 6.46 6.13 7.53
C LEU A 138 6.27 6.33 9.04
N PRO A 139 5.11 6.78 9.55
CA PRO A 139 4.89 6.93 10.99
C PRO A 139 4.57 5.61 11.73
N ARG A 140 4.39 4.50 11.01
CA ARG A 140 3.91 3.20 11.54
C ARG A 140 4.95 2.10 11.53
N TYR A 141 6.11 2.36 10.94
CA TYR A 141 7.22 1.40 10.86
C TYR A 141 8.44 1.93 11.61
N SER A 142 9.18 1.02 12.25
CA SER A 142 10.38 1.38 13.01
C SER A 142 11.62 1.29 12.14
N PHE A 143 12.12 2.43 11.71
CA PHE A 143 13.34 2.52 10.90
C PHE A 143 14.58 2.60 11.79
N ARG A 144 15.68 2.01 11.32
CA ARG A 144 16.99 2.19 11.97
C ARG A 144 17.44 3.64 11.84
N LYS A 145 18.11 4.14 12.86
CA LYS A 145 18.66 5.51 12.84
C LYS A 145 19.60 5.69 11.64
N ASP A 146 19.54 6.85 11.03
CA ASP A 146 20.36 7.24 9.87
C ASP A 146 20.17 6.37 8.61
N SER A 147 19.06 5.63 8.52
CA SER A 147 18.72 4.85 7.33
C SER A 147 18.30 5.71 6.15
N VAL A 148 18.56 5.19 4.95
CA VAL A 148 18.00 5.73 3.70
C VAL A 148 16.70 4.98 3.39
N VAL A 149 15.58 5.69 3.49
CA VAL A 149 14.24 5.17 3.19
C VAL A 149 13.79 5.76 1.86
N VAL A 150 13.46 4.90 0.91
CA VAL A 150 12.92 5.30 -0.39
C VAL A 150 11.45 4.89 -0.47
N VAL A 151 10.57 5.86 -0.69
CA VAL A 151 9.13 5.64 -0.87
C VAL A 151 8.76 5.94 -2.32
N THR A 152 8.11 4.99 -2.98
CA THR A 152 7.62 5.19 -4.35
C THR A 152 6.32 5.95 -4.36
N VAL A 153 6.36 7.23 -4.75
CA VAL A 153 5.18 8.03 -5.07
C VAL A 153 4.80 7.76 -6.53
N SER A 154 4.05 6.69 -6.74
CA SER A 154 3.77 6.10 -8.06
C SER A 154 2.76 6.88 -8.88
N GLY A 155 2.02 7.81 -8.29
CA GLY A 155 0.99 8.56 -8.99
C GLY A 155 0.70 9.93 -8.36
N ARG A 156 0.04 10.77 -9.16
CA ARG A 156 -0.37 12.14 -8.79
C ARG A 156 -1.84 12.16 -8.36
N GLY A 157 -2.20 13.08 -7.46
CA GLY A 157 -3.52 13.14 -6.83
C GLY A 157 -4.57 14.00 -7.52
N ASP A 158 -4.28 14.59 -8.68
CA ASP A 158 -5.26 15.40 -9.42
C ASP A 158 -6.54 14.61 -9.81
N LYS A 159 -6.42 13.31 -10.03
CA LYS A 159 -7.55 12.39 -10.25
C LYS A 159 -8.40 12.17 -8.99
N ASP A 160 -7.84 12.38 -7.81
CA ASP A 160 -8.44 12.05 -6.51
C ASP A 160 -8.99 13.29 -5.77
N MET A 161 -8.98 14.48 -6.42
CA MET A 161 -9.36 15.74 -5.81
C MET A 161 -10.77 15.75 -5.23
N GLU A 162 -11.72 15.03 -5.84
CA GLU A 162 -13.08 14.93 -5.31
C GLU A 162 -13.09 14.24 -3.94
N THR A 163 -12.34 13.16 -3.80
CA THR A 163 -12.18 12.42 -2.55
C THR A 163 -11.49 13.28 -1.50
N TYR A 164 -10.38 13.91 -1.84
CA TYR A 164 -9.65 14.81 -0.94
C TYR A 164 -10.53 15.96 -0.44
N LEU A 165 -11.28 16.61 -1.33
CA LEU A 165 -12.16 17.72 -0.96
C LEU A 165 -13.33 17.27 -0.06
N LYS A 166 -13.85 16.06 -0.20
CA LYS A 166 -14.87 15.51 0.70
C LYS A 166 -14.33 15.33 2.12
N HIS A 167 -13.11 14.85 2.26
CA HIS A 167 -12.50 14.55 3.55
C HIS A 167 -11.89 15.77 4.24
N PHE A 168 -11.33 16.73 3.47
CA PHE A 168 -10.68 17.92 4.03
C PHE A 168 -11.57 19.15 4.18
N LYS A 169 -12.87 19.07 3.84
CA LYS A 169 -13.85 20.18 4.03
C LYS A 169 -14.04 20.60 5.50
N GLY A 170 -13.47 19.89 6.45
CA GLY A 170 -13.53 20.20 7.87
C GLY A 170 -12.21 20.72 8.46
N CYS A 171 -11.18 20.95 7.66
CA CYS A 171 -9.96 21.56 8.19
C CYS A 171 -10.25 23.03 8.54
N PRO A 172 -10.21 23.46 9.83
CA PRO A 172 -10.42 24.86 10.18
C PRO A 172 -9.29 25.65 9.53
N ASP A 173 -9.67 26.75 8.85
CA ASP A 173 -8.75 27.81 8.44
C ASP A 173 -7.89 28.20 9.65
N ASN A 174 -6.70 27.68 9.75
CA ASN A 174 -5.68 28.22 10.65
C ASN A 174 -5.22 29.55 10.06
N ARG A 175 -6.00 30.60 10.35
CA ARG A 175 -5.56 31.97 10.18
C ARG A 175 -4.61 32.36 11.30
#